data_f69c1ff0f77da4c92574c6e807135b7b
#
_entry.id   f69c1ff0f77da4c92574c6e807135b7b
#
_cell.length_a   1.000
_cell.length_b   1.000
_cell.length_c   1.000
_cell.angle_alpha   90.00
_cell.angle_beta   90.00
_cell.angle_gamma   90.00
#
_symmetry.space_group_name_H-M   'P 1'
#
loop_
_entity.id
_entity.type
_entity.pdbx_description
1 polymer ?
#
loop_
_entity_poly.entity_id
_entity_poly.type
_entity_poly.pdbx_seq_one_letter_code
_entity_poly.pdbx_strand_id
1 'polypeptide(L)'
;NVEVNDASQPLQIAIAPSVSAAHATPGLDPTLTQSPAAVEPASLQWHTLELSTADREHARSAYRLMQCAELVGVAQSALALGAAYAIERAQFGKPIGSYQAIKHQLANAWMAVDNARLAALYASAALDGRLPDAAFASAAAEFTAIEGALQTTRTVIQVHGGMGFTWEHDAHLYLKRAQHLAA
;
A
#
# COMPACT_ATOMS: atom_id res chain seq x y z
N ASN A 1 -13.52 8.34 -3.02
CA ASN A 1 -13.08 9.20 -1.93
C ASN A 1 -14.19 9.27 -0.91
N VAL A 2 -14.05 8.55 0.18
CA VAL A 2 -14.87 8.81 1.37
C VAL A 2 -14.26 10.06 2.00
N GLU A 3 -14.87 11.22 1.76
CA GLU A 3 -14.57 12.39 2.58
C GLU A 3 -14.95 12.01 4.01
N VAL A 4 -13.94 11.86 4.86
CA VAL A 4 -14.15 11.70 6.29
C VAL A 4 -14.54 13.07 6.82
N ASN A 5 -15.81 13.38 6.69
CA ASN A 5 -16.40 14.56 7.26
C ASN A 5 -16.26 14.56 8.79
N ASP A 6 -16.27 15.76 9.36
CA ASP A 6 -16.26 16.08 10.78
C ASP A 6 -16.82 14.92 11.64
N ALA A 7 -16.05 14.49 12.65
CA ALA A 7 -16.40 13.38 13.53
C ALA A 7 -17.76 13.54 14.26
N SER A 8 -18.38 14.73 14.19
CA SER A 8 -19.67 15.06 14.77
C SER A 8 -20.86 14.74 13.87
N GLN A 9 -20.66 14.49 12.56
CA GLN A 9 -21.75 14.23 11.63
C GLN A 9 -22.01 12.73 11.44
N PRO A 10 -23.27 12.30 11.27
CA PRO A 10 -23.60 10.91 10.98
C PRO A 10 -22.95 10.47 9.66
N LEU A 11 -22.43 9.25 9.60
CA LEU A 11 -21.88 8.69 8.38
C LEU A 11 -23.01 8.41 7.40
N GLN A 12 -22.94 8.99 6.21
CA GLN A 12 -23.88 8.70 5.13
C GLN A 12 -23.22 7.76 4.11
N ILE A 13 -23.90 6.68 3.81
CA ILE A 13 -23.50 5.74 2.75
C ILE A 13 -24.52 5.86 1.62
N ALA A 14 -24.04 6.09 0.41
CA ALA A 14 -24.87 6.09 -0.78
C ALA A 14 -24.72 4.73 -1.49
N ILE A 15 -25.85 4.09 -1.78
CA ILE A 15 -25.90 2.89 -2.59
C ILE A 15 -26.43 3.27 -3.98
N ALA A 16 -25.60 3.03 -5.00
CA ALA A 16 -26.02 3.20 -6.38
C ALA A 16 -26.62 1.90 -6.90
N PRO A 17 -27.82 1.91 -7.47
CA PRO A 17 -28.46 0.70 -8.03
C PRO A 17 -27.73 0.20 -9.28
N SER A 18 -27.04 1.09 -9.98
CA SER A 18 -26.16 0.76 -11.09
C SER A 18 -25.06 1.82 -11.21
N VAL A 19 -23.87 1.40 -11.54
CA VAL A 19 -22.74 2.29 -11.86
C VAL A 19 -22.43 2.08 -13.34
N SER A 20 -22.65 3.11 -14.14
CA SER A 20 -22.17 3.12 -15.52
C SER A 20 -20.66 3.39 -15.47
N ALA A 21 -19.84 2.40 -15.85
CA ALA A 21 -18.42 2.62 -16.04
C ALA A 21 -18.23 3.55 -17.26
N ALA A 22 -17.84 4.79 -17.03
CA ALA A 22 -17.23 5.60 -18.07
C ALA A 22 -15.91 4.95 -18.51
N HIS A 23 -15.38 5.33 -19.66
CA HIS A 23 -14.14 4.71 -20.18
C HIS A 23 -13.05 4.65 -19.10
N ALA A 24 -12.43 3.46 -18.98
CA ALA A 24 -11.30 3.28 -18.07
C ALA A 24 -10.20 4.30 -18.39
N THR A 25 -9.83 5.09 -17.41
CA THR A 25 -8.70 6.01 -17.53
C THR A 25 -7.45 5.33 -16.98
N PRO A 26 -6.32 5.36 -17.72
CA PRO A 26 -5.06 4.85 -17.20
C PRO A 26 -4.69 5.63 -15.92
N GLY A 27 -4.62 4.93 -14.79
CA GLY A 27 -4.08 5.49 -13.55
C GLY A 27 -2.55 5.41 -13.50
N LEU A 28 -1.98 5.91 -12.41
CA LEU A 28 -0.54 5.77 -12.14
C LEU A 28 -0.14 4.29 -12.10
N ASP A 29 -0.98 3.45 -11.50
CA ASP A 29 -0.81 2.01 -11.43
C ASP A 29 -1.60 1.30 -12.53
N PRO A 30 -0.93 0.78 -13.58
CA PRO A 30 -1.61 0.12 -14.69
C PRO A 30 -2.16 -1.27 -14.34
N THR A 31 -1.86 -1.80 -13.15
CA THR A 31 -2.39 -3.07 -12.67
C THR A 31 -3.80 -2.92 -12.08
N LEU A 32 -4.25 -1.66 -11.89
CA LEU A 32 -5.60 -1.32 -11.45
C LEU A 32 -6.38 -0.67 -12.59
N THR A 33 -7.54 -1.22 -12.86
CA THR A 33 -8.50 -0.55 -13.74
C THR A 33 -9.30 0.46 -12.92
N GLN A 34 -9.07 1.75 -13.18
CA GLN A 34 -9.83 2.83 -12.58
C GLN A 34 -10.79 3.39 -13.62
N SER A 35 -12.04 3.56 -13.23
CA SER A 35 -13.03 4.23 -14.05
C SER A 35 -13.74 5.28 -13.21
N PRO A 36 -13.85 6.54 -13.65
CA PRO A 36 -14.72 7.49 -12.98
C PRO A 36 -16.15 6.93 -13.06
N ALA A 37 -16.76 6.72 -11.89
CA ALA A 37 -18.15 6.33 -11.82
C ALA A 37 -19.02 7.54 -12.12
N ALA A 38 -19.72 7.55 -13.25
CA ALA A 38 -20.80 8.48 -13.47
C ALA A 38 -22.02 7.98 -12.71
N VAL A 39 -22.28 8.54 -11.54
CA VAL A 39 -23.46 8.24 -10.73
C VAL A 39 -24.35 9.46 -10.75
N GLU A 40 -25.59 9.29 -11.23
CA GLU A 40 -26.62 10.31 -11.12
C GLU A 40 -26.97 10.52 -9.64
N PRO A 41 -26.71 11.71 -9.03
CA PRO A 41 -26.96 11.93 -7.61
C PRO A 41 -28.41 11.62 -7.19
N ALA A 42 -29.36 11.85 -8.08
CA ALA A 42 -30.76 11.56 -7.84
C ALA A 42 -31.12 10.08 -7.77
N SER A 43 -30.25 9.19 -8.27
CA SER A 43 -30.44 7.73 -8.22
C SER A 43 -29.86 7.10 -6.94
N LEU A 44 -29.12 7.87 -6.14
CA LEU A 44 -28.49 7.38 -4.92
C LEU A 44 -29.52 7.16 -3.81
N GLN A 45 -29.47 5.99 -3.23
CA GLN A 45 -30.15 5.71 -1.97
C GLN A 45 -29.21 6.01 -0.81
N TRP A 46 -29.51 7.04 -0.06
CA TRP A 46 -28.72 7.46 1.08
C TRP A 46 -29.18 6.75 2.35
N HIS A 47 -28.25 6.15 3.04
CA HIS A 47 -28.45 5.51 4.33
C HIS A 47 -27.58 6.21 5.38
N THR A 48 -28.20 6.65 6.45
CA THR A 48 -27.49 7.22 7.60
C THR A 48 -27.12 6.11 8.56
N LEU A 49 -25.85 6.03 8.90
CA LEU A 49 -25.36 5.10 9.92
C LEU A 49 -25.07 5.86 11.21
N GLU A 50 -25.78 5.51 12.26
CA GLU A 50 -25.53 5.99 13.62
C GLU A 50 -24.39 5.19 14.23
N LEU A 51 -23.15 5.64 13.98
CA LEU A 51 -21.95 5.02 14.56
C LEU A 51 -21.44 5.86 15.74
N SER A 52 -21.07 5.20 16.82
CA SER A 52 -20.35 5.87 17.89
C SER A 52 -18.96 6.33 17.41
N THR A 53 -18.38 7.32 18.09
CA THR A 53 -16.99 7.76 17.78
C THR A 53 -16.01 6.59 17.84
N ALA A 54 -16.18 5.66 18.79
CA ALA A 54 -15.35 4.47 18.94
C ALA A 54 -15.48 3.52 17.74
N ASP A 55 -16.71 3.30 17.23
CA ASP A 55 -16.92 2.43 16.06
C ASP A 55 -16.36 3.04 14.78
N ARG A 56 -16.43 4.37 14.64
CA ARG A 56 -15.81 5.09 13.51
C ARG A 56 -14.30 4.95 13.52
N GLU A 57 -13.68 5.12 14.70
CA GLU A 57 -12.22 4.99 14.86
C GLU A 57 -11.79 3.55 14.61
N HIS A 58 -12.56 2.57 15.10
CA HIS A 58 -12.32 1.16 14.82
C HIS A 58 -12.38 0.84 13.32
N ALA A 59 -13.41 1.33 12.62
CA ALA A 59 -13.55 1.14 11.17
C ALA A 59 -12.41 1.80 10.39
N ARG A 60 -11.99 3.01 10.79
CA ARG A 60 -10.84 3.71 10.20
C ARG A 60 -9.54 2.92 10.40
N SER A 61 -9.31 2.41 11.60
CA SER A 61 -8.14 1.59 11.93
C SER A 61 -8.13 0.30 11.12
N ALA A 62 -9.26 -0.37 10.97
CA ALA A 62 -9.39 -1.56 10.15
C ALA A 62 -9.06 -1.27 8.66
N TYR A 63 -9.54 -0.15 8.12
CA TYR A 63 -9.23 0.26 6.75
C TYR A 63 -7.71 0.51 6.56
N ARG A 64 -7.07 1.24 7.48
CA ARG A 64 -5.61 1.44 7.48
C ARG A 64 -4.85 0.12 7.46
N LEU A 65 -5.27 -0.83 8.28
CA LEU A 65 -4.61 -2.13 8.35
C LEU A 65 -4.74 -2.96 7.07
N MET A 66 -5.85 -2.86 6.34
CA MET A 66 -5.97 -3.46 5.01
C MET A 66 -4.96 -2.86 4.03
N GLN A 67 -4.79 -1.54 4.02
CA GLN A 67 -3.77 -0.87 3.21
C GLN A 67 -2.34 -1.26 3.64
N CYS A 68 -2.07 -1.35 4.95
CA CYS A 68 -0.79 -1.83 5.46
C CYS A 68 -0.46 -3.24 4.96
N ALA A 69 -1.43 -4.15 4.99
CA ALA A 69 -1.23 -5.52 4.52
C ALA A 69 -0.87 -5.57 3.04
N GLU A 70 -1.53 -4.77 2.20
CA GLU A 70 -1.21 -4.67 0.78
C GLU A 70 0.18 -4.06 0.56
N LEU A 71 0.52 -2.97 1.24
CA LEU A 71 1.84 -2.32 1.15
C LEU A 71 2.97 -3.26 1.56
N VAL A 72 2.78 -4.02 2.64
CA VAL A 72 3.75 -5.04 3.09
C VAL A 72 3.92 -6.12 2.03
N GLY A 73 2.82 -6.62 1.44
CA GLY A 73 2.86 -7.60 0.36
C GLY A 73 3.60 -7.10 -0.88
N VAL A 74 3.33 -5.87 -1.30
CA VAL A 74 4.02 -5.19 -2.41
C VAL A 74 5.53 -5.09 -2.13
N ALA A 75 5.90 -4.64 -0.93
CA ALA A 75 7.30 -4.48 -0.55
C ALA A 75 8.05 -5.82 -0.45
N GLN A 76 7.43 -6.86 0.11
CA GLN A 76 8.00 -8.21 0.20
C GLN A 76 8.25 -8.80 -1.19
N SER A 77 7.26 -8.69 -2.08
CA SER A 77 7.38 -9.21 -3.44
C SER A 77 8.45 -8.47 -4.25
N ALA A 78 8.50 -7.14 -4.12
CA ALA A 78 9.54 -6.33 -4.75
C ALA A 78 10.93 -6.72 -4.24
N LEU A 79 11.08 -6.87 -2.92
CA LEU A 79 12.36 -7.26 -2.31
C LEU A 79 12.83 -8.64 -2.80
N ALA A 80 11.93 -9.62 -2.88
CA ALA A 80 12.24 -10.95 -3.42
C ALA A 80 12.72 -10.86 -4.88
N LEU A 81 12.06 -10.05 -5.71
CA LEU A 81 12.46 -9.79 -7.09
C LEU A 81 13.87 -9.18 -7.16
N GLY A 82 14.15 -8.15 -6.35
CA GLY A 82 15.46 -7.51 -6.31
C GLY A 82 16.58 -8.42 -5.81
N ALA A 83 16.29 -9.27 -4.83
CA ALA A 83 17.24 -10.24 -4.30
C ALA A 83 17.57 -11.33 -5.33
N ALA A 84 16.57 -11.87 -6.03
CA ALA A 84 16.76 -12.85 -7.10
C ALA A 84 17.63 -12.26 -8.22
N TYR A 85 17.29 -11.06 -8.69
CA TYR A 85 18.09 -10.37 -9.71
C TYR A 85 19.54 -10.15 -9.28
N ALA A 86 19.78 -9.78 -8.01
CA ALA A 86 21.12 -9.56 -7.50
C ALA A 86 21.98 -10.84 -7.44
N ILE A 87 21.35 -12.01 -7.34
CA ILE A 87 22.03 -13.32 -7.37
C ILE A 87 22.39 -13.71 -8.81
N GLU A 88 21.48 -13.48 -9.76
CA GLU A 88 21.63 -13.94 -11.15
C GLU A 88 22.47 -12.98 -12.00
N ARG A 89 22.30 -11.67 -11.82
CA ARG A 89 22.96 -10.65 -12.64
C ARG A 89 24.44 -10.58 -12.31
N ALA A 90 25.31 -10.88 -13.28
CA ALA A 90 26.75 -10.73 -13.16
C ALA A 90 27.25 -9.44 -13.83
N GLN A 91 28.13 -8.73 -13.13
CA GLN A 91 28.89 -7.58 -13.63
C GLN A 91 30.29 -7.58 -13.01
N PHE A 92 31.29 -7.16 -13.77
CA PHE A 92 32.69 -7.15 -13.33
C PHE A 92 33.17 -8.52 -12.82
N GLY A 93 32.72 -9.59 -13.51
CA GLY A 93 33.19 -10.96 -13.27
C GLY A 93 32.51 -11.72 -12.11
N LYS A 94 31.46 -11.14 -11.47
CA LYS A 94 30.73 -11.80 -10.38
C LYS A 94 29.30 -11.28 -10.23
N PRO A 95 28.43 -12.03 -9.52
CA PRO A 95 27.07 -11.58 -9.23
C PRO A 95 27.06 -10.22 -8.53
N ILE A 96 26.12 -9.32 -8.91
CA ILE A 96 26.06 -7.98 -8.32
C ILE A 96 25.74 -8.01 -6.82
N GLY A 97 24.99 -9.00 -6.35
CA GLY A 97 24.73 -9.24 -4.93
C GLY A 97 25.97 -9.59 -4.10
N SER A 98 27.12 -9.85 -4.72
CA SER A 98 28.39 -10.03 -4.00
C SER A 98 29.02 -8.71 -3.54
N TYR A 99 28.59 -7.57 -4.12
CA TYR A 99 29.12 -6.25 -3.76
C TYR A 99 28.44 -5.70 -2.51
N GLN A 100 29.24 -5.13 -1.60
CA GLN A 100 28.75 -4.58 -0.32
C GLN A 100 27.65 -3.53 -0.51
N ALA A 101 27.79 -2.66 -1.51
CA ALA A 101 26.82 -1.61 -1.79
C ALA A 101 25.41 -2.19 -2.06
N ILE A 102 25.32 -3.28 -2.85
CA ILE A 102 24.06 -3.95 -3.15
C ILE A 102 23.54 -4.71 -1.93
N LYS A 103 24.43 -5.44 -1.23
CA LYS A 103 24.05 -6.16 0.00
C LYS A 103 23.44 -5.24 1.06
N HIS A 104 24.06 -4.09 1.31
CA HIS A 104 23.57 -3.14 2.32
C HIS A 104 22.24 -2.51 1.93
N GLN A 105 22.07 -2.18 0.64
CA GLN A 105 20.78 -1.67 0.14
C GLN A 105 19.65 -2.69 0.35
N LEU A 106 19.88 -3.94 -0.03
CA LEU A 106 18.87 -5.00 0.14
C LEU A 106 18.64 -5.36 1.61
N ALA A 107 19.68 -5.34 2.45
CA ALA A 107 19.53 -5.55 3.88
C ALA A 107 18.70 -4.43 4.55
N ASN A 108 18.94 -3.16 4.19
CA ASN A 108 18.15 -2.05 4.68
C ASN A 108 16.69 -2.13 4.21
N ALA A 109 16.47 -2.53 2.95
CA ALA A 109 15.13 -2.77 2.42
C ALA A 109 14.43 -3.91 3.18
N TRP A 110 15.14 -4.99 3.46
CA TRP A 110 14.62 -6.11 4.27
C TRP A 110 14.19 -5.65 5.68
N MET A 111 15.02 -4.85 6.35
CA MET A 111 14.67 -4.29 7.67
C MET A 111 13.43 -3.41 7.61
N ALA A 112 13.31 -2.58 6.57
CA ALA A 112 12.14 -1.72 6.39
C ALA A 112 10.86 -2.54 6.19
N VAL A 113 10.92 -3.60 5.39
CA VAL A 113 9.80 -4.53 5.18
C VAL A 113 9.42 -5.26 6.47
N ASP A 114 10.41 -5.76 7.22
CA ASP A 114 10.16 -6.51 8.46
C ASP A 114 9.56 -5.60 9.54
N ASN A 115 10.05 -4.36 9.67
CA ASN A 115 9.48 -3.37 10.57
C ASN A 115 8.02 -3.06 10.22
N ALA A 116 7.71 -2.86 8.95
CA ALA A 116 6.34 -2.62 8.48
C ALA A 116 5.42 -3.82 8.79
N ARG A 117 5.90 -5.03 8.54
CA ARG A 117 5.18 -6.28 8.85
C ARG A 117 4.88 -6.42 10.33
N LEU A 118 5.88 -6.20 11.19
CA LEU A 118 5.72 -6.30 12.65
C LEU A 118 4.78 -5.22 13.18
N ALA A 119 4.88 -3.99 12.69
CA ALA A 119 3.97 -2.91 13.06
C ALA A 119 2.52 -3.24 12.68
N ALA A 120 2.29 -3.76 11.47
CA ALA A 120 0.96 -4.17 11.02
C ALA A 120 0.39 -5.33 11.85
N LEU A 121 1.21 -6.31 12.22
CA LEU A 121 0.81 -7.44 13.08
C LEU A 121 0.43 -6.97 14.48
N TYR A 122 1.24 -6.10 15.10
CA TYR A 122 0.91 -5.54 16.39
C TYR A 122 -0.39 -4.74 16.35
N ALA A 123 -0.53 -3.85 15.37
CA ALA A 123 -1.70 -3.01 15.22
C ALA A 123 -2.98 -3.85 14.98
N SER A 124 -2.88 -4.95 14.23
CA SER A 124 -4.00 -5.88 14.03
C SER A 124 -4.40 -6.54 15.34
N ALA A 125 -3.43 -7.05 16.12
CA ALA A 125 -3.70 -7.64 17.42
C ALA A 125 -4.27 -6.62 18.42
N ALA A 126 -3.77 -5.38 18.39
CA ALA A 126 -4.29 -4.30 19.23
C ALA A 126 -5.75 -3.94 18.86
N LEU A 127 -6.07 -3.92 17.58
CA LEU A 127 -7.42 -3.64 17.10
C LEU A 127 -8.40 -4.76 17.47
N ASP A 128 -8.02 -6.03 17.27
CA ASP A 128 -8.82 -7.19 17.64
C ASP A 128 -9.05 -7.25 19.16
N GLY A 129 -8.00 -6.99 19.95
CA GLY A 129 -8.06 -6.93 21.40
C GLY A 129 -8.74 -5.67 21.96
N ARG A 130 -9.14 -4.72 21.11
CA ARG A 130 -9.68 -3.41 21.51
C ARG A 130 -8.80 -2.69 22.52
N LEU A 131 -7.47 -2.77 22.32
CA LEU A 131 -6.52 -2.13 23.23
C LEU A 131 -6.61 -0.59 23.14
N PRO A 132 -6.28 0.13 24.21
CA PRO A 132 -6.39 1.59 24.24
C PRO A 132 -5.53 2.32 23.19
N ASP A 133 -4.44 1.70 22.76
CA ASP A 133 -3.50 2.24 21.78
C ASP A 133 -3.75 1.76 20.33
N ALA A 134 -4.83 1.00 20.08
CA ALA A 134 -5.13 0.42 18.77
C ALA A 134 -5.16 1.48 17.62
N ALA A 135 -5.76 2.65 17.88
CA ALA A 135 -5.81 3.74 16.89
C ALA A 135 -4.42 4.30 16.59
N PHE A 136 -3.61 4.53 17.63
CA PHE A 136 -2.22 4.98 17.47
C PHE A 136 -1.37 3.92 16.76
N ALA A 137 -1.47 2.65 17.17
CA ALA A 137 -0.76 1.54 16.57
C ALA A 137 -1.09 1.39 15.07
N SER A 138 -2.37 1.54 14.69
CA SER A 138 -2.80 1.49 13.29
C SER A 138 -2.23 2.64 12.46
N ALA A 139 -2.19 3.86 13.00
CA ALA A 139 -1.60 5.01 12.32
C ALA A 139 -0.08 4.87 12.18
N ALA A 140 0.60 4.37 13.22
CA ALA A 140 2.03 4.12 13.20
C ALA A 140 2.39 3.00 12.19
N ALA A 141 1.57 1.95 12.12
CA ALA A 141 1.73 0.88 11.14
C ALA A 141 1.56 1.38 9.70
N GLU A 142 0.56 2.22 9.44
CA GLU A 142 0.32 2.84 8.14
C GLU A 142 1.54 3.65 7.68
N PHE A 143 2.04 4.55 8.54
CA PHE A 143 3.23 5.33 8.25
C PHE A 143 4.44 4.44 7.94
N THR A 144 4.69 3.42 8.78
CA THR A 144 5.82 2.51 8.63
C THR A 144 5.70 1.67 7.35
N ALA A 145 4.49 1.23 6.99
CA ALA A 145 4.23 0.47 5.78
C ALA A 145 4.44 1.31 4.51
N ILE A 146 3.96 2.55 4.50
CA ILE A 146 4.16 3.49 3.37
C ILE A 146 5.65 3.75 3.15
N GLU A 147 6.36 4.17 4.19
CA GLU A 147 7.80 4.47 4.09
C GLU A 147 8.60 3.22 3.68
N GLY A 148 8.31 2.08 4.31
CA GLY A 148 8.99 0.82 4.01
C GLY A 148 8.75 0.35 2.58
N ALA A 149 7.52 0.45 2.06
CA ALA A 149 7.20 0.05 0.70
C ALA A 149 7.84 0.98 -0.33
N LEU A 150 7.78 2.30 -0.13
CA LEU A 150 8.40 3.28 -1.04
C LEU A 150 9.92 3.14 -1.06
N GLN A 151 10.56 2.98 0.11
CA GLN A 151 12.00 2.77 0.20
C GLN A 151 12.41 1.48 -0.51
N THR A 152 11.73 0.38 -0.23
CA THR A 152 12.06 -0.94 -0.79
C THR A 152 11.90 -0.97 -2.31
N THR A 153 10.77 -0.49 -2.82
CA THR A 153 10.50 -0.50 -4.27
C THR A 153 11.46 0.39 -5.06
N ARG A 154 11.85 1.55 -4.51
CA ARG A 154 12.92 2.40 -5.09
C ARG A 154 14.27 1.70 -5.09
N THR A 155 14.61 1.04 -3.98
CA THR A 155 15.85 0.25 -3.88
C THR A 155 15.88 -0.85 -4.92
N VAL A 156 14.78 -1.56 -5.13
CA VAL A 156 14.69 -2.64 -6.12
C VAL A 156 14.89 -2.11 -7.53
N ILE A 157 14.28 -0.98 -7.90
CA ILE A 157 14.54 -0.34 -9.20
C ILE A 157 16.03 0.02 -9.33
N GLN A 158 16.64 0.60 -8.29
CA GLN A 158 18.06 0.94 -8.30
C GLN A 158 18.96 -0.29 -8.51
N VAL A 159 18.64 -1.41 -7.87
CA VAL A 159 19.38 -2.68 -8.03
C VAL A 159 19.27 -3.22 -9.46
N HIS A 160 18.12 -3.06 -10.12
CA HIS A 160 17.94 -3.47 -11.53
C HIS A 160 18.62 -2.51 -12.51
N GLY A 161 18.94 -1.29 -12.09
CA GLY A 161 19.48 -0.25 -12.95
C GLY A 161 18.52 0.14 -14.08
N GLY A 162 19.02 0.34 -15.28
CA GLY A 162 18.20 0.75 -16.43
C GLY A 162 17.00 -0.16 -16.72
N MET A 163 17.13 -1.46 -16.52
CA MET A 163 16.03 -2.43 -16.72
C MET A 163 14.86 -2.20 -15.76
N GLY A 164 15.09 -1.68 -14.56
CA GLY A 164 14.04 -1.45 -13.57
C GLY A 164 12.98 -0.43 -13.99
N PHE A 165 13.26 0.39 -15.01
CA PHE A 165 12.33 1.38 -15.56
C PHE A 165 11.68 0.97 -16.88
N THR A 166 12.12 -0.12 -17.49
CA THR A 166 11.57 -0.56 -18.77
C THR A 166 10.29 -1.37 -18.57
N TRP A 167 9.43 -1.38 -19.59
CA TRP A 167 8.22 -2.21 -19.60
C TRP A 167 8.50 -3.70 -19.77
N GLU A 168 9.75 -4.07 -19.98
CA GLU A 168 10.21 -5.46 -20.08
C GLU A 168 10.37 -6.11 -18.69
N HIS A 169 10.30 -5.31 -17.62
CA HIS A 169 10.53 -5.78 -16.25
C HIS A 169 9.51 -5.20 -15.26
N ASP A 170 9.00 -6.04 -14.36
CA ASP A 170 7.90 -5.69 -13.45
C ASP A 170 8.29 -4.79 -12.27
N ALA A 171 9.58 -4.48 -12.07
CA ALA A 171 10.05 -3.71 -10.91
C ALA A 171 9.32 -2.36 -10.74
N HIS A 172 9.07 -1.66 -11.85
CA HIS A 172 8.36 -0.36 -11.82
C HIS A 172 6.88 -0.48 -11.41
N LEU A 173 6.24 -1.65 -11.63
CA LEU A 173 4.84 -1.87 -11.24
C LEU A 173 4.68 -1.86 -9.73
N TYR A 174 5.63 -2.47 -8.99
CA TYR A 174 5.62 -2.44 -7.53
C TYR A 174 5.75 -1.00 -6.98
N LEU A 175 6.62 -0.17 -7.58
CA LEU A 175 6.72 1.23 -7.17
C LEU A 175 5.43 2.00 -7.44
N LYS A 176 4.82 1.81 -8.61
CA LYS A 176 3.55 2.47 -8.97
C LYS A 176 2.41 2.06 -8.03
N ARG A 177 2.33 0.76 -7.67
CA ARG A 177 1.37 0.27 -6.68
C ARG A 177 1.62 0.89 -5.30
N ALA A 178 2.88 0.91 -4.82
CA ALA A 178 3.21 1.53 -3.54
C ALA A 178 2.88 3.02 -3.51
N GLN A 179 3.15 3.77 -4.60
CA GLN A 179 2.79 5.18 -4.71
C GLN A 179 1.27 5.40 -4.76
N HIS A 180 0.52 4.51 -5.41
CA HIS A 180 -0.94 4.58 -5.46
C HIS A 180 -1.56 4.37 -4.06
N LEU A 181 -1.03 3.43 -3.29
CA LEU A 181 -1.52 3.14 -1.93
C LEU A 181 -1.08 4.20 -0.90
N ALA A 182 -0.03 4.95 -1.19
CA ALA A 182 0.49 6.02 -0.33
C ALA A 182 -0.20 7.39 -0.56
N ALA A 183 -1.02 7.52 -1.62
CA ALA A 183 -1.72 8.77 -1.99
C ALA A 183 -3.09 8.87 -1.35
#